data_8779b3d3748d80711bab6ec2c3a40db8
#
_entry.id   8779b3d3748d80711bab6ec2c3a40db8
#
_cell.length_a   1.000
_cell.length_b   1.000
_cell.length_c   1.000
_cell.angle_alpha   90.00
_cell.angle_beta   90.00
_cell.angle_gamma   90.00
#
_symmetry.space_group_name_H-M   'P 1'
#
loop_
_entity.id
_entity.type
_entity.pdbx_description
1 polymer ?
#
loop_
_entity_poly.entity_id
_entity_poly.type
_entity_poly.pdbx_seq_one_letter_code
_entity_poly.pdbx_strand_id
1 'polypeptide(L)'
;MSILIKNVLFNDRTIDIYIEGKEIKQIGEGLSFPADKILDGSRKAVIPGFVNAHTHAAMTLFRGFGDDMPLMPWLEQKIWPNEAKMTREDVYWGAKLACLEMIKSGTTTFFDMYQRPRVTADVTEEMGLRGIIAGVCFDGFDKEEAEKCKRHNERLIQDVDNYSKRVRFSIGPHAIYTVSGELLKWAHQFAMEHQIPIHLHLAETEGEVKDSLDRFGLTPVRYLYELGVLSPRLIIAHGIYIDDDELRMLADHEVKVVHNPASNMKLASGMHFKFKEMRQLGITVGLGTDGCSSSNNLDMIEAMKLASLLGKAWRKDPEALTANEMLQAATAEGAVMFGLKAGQIKEGYLADLCLIDLNTPAFTPNFNFVSNLVYAANGSCVDTVICDGKILMENKKVPG
;
A
#
# COMPACT_ATOMS: atom_id res chain seq x y z
N MET A 1 3.32 1.53 -27.10
CA MET A 1 3.97 0.21 -27.06
C MET A 1 2.88 -0.82 -26.88
N SER A 2 2.97 -1.93 -27.63
CA SER A 2 2.08 -3.08 -27.52
C SER A 2 2.86 -4.28 -27.01
N ILE A 3 2.24 -5.12 -26.19
CA ILE A 3 2.85 -6.32 -25.60
C ILE A 3 1.88 -7.49 -25.81
N LEU A 4 2.38 -8.60 -26.28
CA LEU A 4 1.64 -9.86 -26.34
C LEU A 4 2.31 -10.88 -25.42
N ILE A 5 1.63 -11.26 -24.35
CA ILE A 5 2.06 -12.32 -23.44
C ILE A 5 1.43 -13.62 -23.94
N LYS A 6 2.26 -14.62 -24.23
CA LYS A 6 1.83 -15.91 -24.79
C LYS A 6 1.89 -17.03 -23.76
N ASN A 7 0.90 -17.90 -23.78
CA ASN A 7 0.89 -19.16 -23.03
C ASN A 7 1.06 -19.01 -21.50
N VAL A 8 0.44 -17.97 -20.89
CA VAL A 8 0.53 -17.73 -19.45
C VAL A 8 -0.62 -18.43 -18.70
N LEU A 9 -0.34 -18.98 -17.52
CA LEU A 9 -1.36 -19.56 -16.65
C LEU A 9 -2.20 -18.46 -15.96
N PHE A 10 -3.52 -18.54 -16.10
CA PHE A 10 -4.46 -17.68 -15.39
C PHE A 10 -5.73 -18.48 -15.04
N ASN A 11 -6.10 -18.53 -13.76
CA ASN A 11 -7.26 -19.30 -13.26
C ASN A 11 -7.32 -20.72 -13.83
N ASP A 12 -6.24 -21.48 -13.69
CA ASP A 12 -6.07 -22.86 -14.16
C ASP A 12 -6.19 -23.09 -15.68
N ARG A 13 -6.13 -21.99 -16.46
CA ARG A 13 -6.13 -22.05 -17.94
C ARG A 13 -4.88 -21.39 -18.51
N THR A 14 -4.42 -21.90 -19.63
CA THR A 14 -3.36 -21.25 -20.41
C THR A 14 -3.99 -20.28 -21.39
N ILE A 15 -3.63 -19.00 -21.27
CA ILE A 15 -4.18 -17.91 -22.08
C ILE A 15 -3.08 -17.03 -22.65
N ASP A 16 -3.45 -16.18 -23.59
CA ASP A 16 -2.65 -15.06 -24.06
C ASP A 16 -3.27 -13.75 -23.59
N ILE A 17 -2.45 -12.72 -23.40
CA ILE A 17 -2.89 -11.36 -23.02
C ILE A 17 -2.28 -10.36 -23.99
N TYR A 18 -3.13 -9.56 -24.65
CA TYR A 18 -2.70 -8.46 -25.48
C TYR A 18 -2.89 -7.13 -24.73
N ILE A 19 -1.81 -6.37 -24.64
CA ILE A 19 -1.73 -5.05 -24.02
C ILE A 19 -1.42 -4.03 -25.11
N GLU A 20 -2.18 -2.93 -25.12
CA GLU A 20 -1.92 -1.80 -26.00
C GLU A 20 -1.94 -0.51 -25.20
N GLY A 21 -0.87 0.27 -25.32
CA GLY A 21 -0.66 1.44 -24.48
C GLY A 21 -0.61 1.03 -23.00
N LYS A 22 -1.52 1.54 -22.20
CA LYS A 22 -1.58 1.28 -20.75
C LYS A 22 -2.67 0.28 -20.33
N GLU A 23 -3.38 -0.34 -21.27
CA GLU A 23 -4.56 -1.15 -20.98
C GLU A 23 -4.42 -2.58 -21.48
N ILE A 24 -5.00 -3.52 -20.74
CA ILE A 24 -5.28 -4.88 -21.22
C ILE A 24 -6.41 -4.79 -22.25
N LYS A 25 -6.11 -5.09 -23.49
CA LYS A 25 -7.09 -4.98 -24.59
C LYS A 25 -7.85 -6.25 -24.85
N GLN A 26 -7.14 -7.39 -24.77
CA GLN A 26 -7.76 -8.68 -25.04
C GLN A 26 -7.11 -9.80 -24.24
N ILE A 27 -7.94 -10.74 -23.80
CA ILE A 27 -7.57 -11.95 -23.09
C ILE A 27 -8.21 -13.12 -23.82
N GLY A 28 -7.44 -14.16 -24.17
CA GLY A 28 -7.98 -15.33 -24.87
C GLY A 28 -6.91 -16.34 -25.21
N GLU A 29 -7.30 -17.44 -25.87
CA GLU A 29 -6.39 -18.46 -26.33
C GLU A 29 -5.98 -18.19 -27.79
N GLY A 30 -4.73 -18.43 -28.14
CA GLY A 30 -4.25 -18.36 -29.52
C GLY A 30 -4.27 -16.95 -30.15
N LEU A 31 -4.17 -15.88 -29.33
CA LEU A 31 -4.17 -14.53 -29.85
C LEU A 31 -3.00 -14.29 -30.82
N SER A 32 -3.29 -13.62 -31.93
CA SER A 32 -2.31 -13.31 -32.99
C SER A 32 -2.42 -11.84 -33.37
N PHE A 33 -1.83 -10.98 -32.54
CA PHE A 33 -1.73 -9.54 -32.79
C PHE A 33 -0.30 -9.14 -33.10
N PRO A 34 -0.07 -8.18 -34.03
CA PRO A 34 1.21 -7.51 -34.11
C PRO A 34 1.52 -6.83 -32.77
N ALA A 35 2.70 -7.06 -32.23
CA ALA A 35 3.11 -6.46 -30.97
C ALA A 35 4.58 -6.03 -31.05
N ASP A 36 4.88 -4.89 -30.40
CA ASP A 36 6.26 -4.38 -30.32
C ASP A 36 7.13 -5.33 -29.48
N LYS A 37 6.52 -6.03 -28.54
CA LYS A 37 7.18 -7.02 -27.67
C LYS A 37 6.31 -8.25 -27.49
N ILE A 38 6.91 -9.44 -27.63
CA ILE A 38 6.28 -10.72 -27.29
C ILE A 38 7.00 -11.26 -26.06
N LEU A 39 6.22 -11.62 -25.02
CA LEU A 39 6.71 -12.26 -23.81
C LEU A 39 6.27 -13.72 -23.78
N ASP A 40 7.21 -14.62 -23.49
CA ASP A 40 6.89 -16.02 -23.24
C ASP A 40 6.40 -16.20 -21.80
N GLY A 41 5.12 -16.54 -21.66
CA GLY A 41 4.46 -16.85 -20.40
C GLY A 41 4.50 -18.34 -20.03
N SER A 42 5.11 -19.20 -20.84
CA SER A 42 5.23 -20.63 -20.55
C SER A 42 5.91 -20.86 -19.21
N ARG A 43 5.30 -21.73 -18.38
CA ARG A 43 5.71 -21.95 -16.97
C ARG A 43 5.66 -20.73 -16.07
N LYS A 44 4.86 -19.74 -16.44
CA LYS A 44 4.58 -18.57 -15.60
C LYS A 44 3.08 -18.45 -15.37
N ALA A 45 2.70 -17.90 -14.21
CA ALA A 45 1.33 -17.48 -13.95
C ALA A 45 1.25 -15.97 -13.97
N VAL A 46 0.12 -15.43 -14.42
CA VAL A 46 -0.13 -14.00 -14.34
C VAL A 46 -1.02 -13.66 -13.15
N ILE A 47 -0.64 -12.61 -12.43
CA ILE A 47 -1.45 -11.97 -11.39
C ILE A 47 -1.50 -10.46 -11.63
N PRO A 48 -2.49 -9.75 -11.06
CA PRO A 48 -2.40 -8.29 -10.99
C PRO A 48 -1.14 -7.89 -10.21
N GLY A 49 -0.54 -6.77 -10.57
CA GLY A 49 0.52 -6.18 -9.76
C GLY A 49 0.01 -5.83 -8.36
N PHE A 50 0.84 -6.02 -7.35
CA PHE A 50 0.47 -5.70 -5.98
C PHE A 50 0.27 -4.20 -5.78
N VAL A 51 -0.67 -3.87 -4.91
CA VAL A 51 -0.94 -2.52 -4.42
C VAL A 51 -0.52 -2.47 -2.95
N ASN A 52 0.63 -1.87 -2.69
CA ASN A 52 1.11 -1.62 -1.33
C ASN A 52 0.43 -0.35 -0.79
N ALA A 53 -0.62 -0.53 0.00
CA ALA A 53 -1.52 0.55 0.36
C ALA A 53 -1.00 1.46 1.48
N HIS A 54 0.15 1.17 2.07
CA HIS A 54 0.81 2.00 3.08
C HIS A 54 2.31 1.73 3.14
N THR A 55 3.11 2.77 2.87
CA THR A 55 4.57 2.74 3.00
C THR A 55 5.13 4.07 3.52
N HIS A 56 6.41 4.00 3.94
CA HIS A 56 7.32 5.12 4.14
C HIS A 56 8.56 4.83 3.30
N ALA A 57 8.50 5.09 2.00
CA ALA A 57 9.44 4.56 1.00
C ALA A 57 10.92 4.83 1.35
N ALA A 58 11.27 6.07 1.69
CA ALA A 58 12.67 6.40 1.98
C ALA A 58 13.20 5.81 3.31
N MET A 59 12.34 5.21 4.14
CA MET A 59 12.76 4.47 5.34
C MET A 59 13.52 3.17 5.02
N THR A 60 13.73 2.82 3.77
CA THR A 60 14.70 1.78 3.38
C THR A 60 16.08 2.06 3.93
N LEU A 61 16.45 3.33 4.13
CA LEU A 61 17.71 3.73 4.74
C LEU A 61 17.80 3.43 6.24
N PHE A 62 16.67 3.16 6.89
CA PHE A 62 16.60 2.81 8.32
C PHE A 62 16.30 1.32 8.56
N ARG A 63 16.46 0.49 7.54
CA ARG A 63 16.27 -0.96 7.65
C ARG A 63 17.23 -1.54 8.69
N GLY A 64 16.69 -2.24 9.71
CA GLY A 64 17.47 -2.79 10.81
C GLY A 64 18.02 -1.74 11.79
N PHE A 65 17.53 -0.49 11.71
CA PHE A 65 17.95 0.59 12.61
C PHE A 65 16.93 0.78 13.73
N GLY A 66 17.31 0.41 14.95
CA GLY A 66 16.47 0.57 16.13
C GLY A 66 15.45 -0.55 16.32
N ASP A 67 15.82 -1.80 16.01
CA ASP A 67 14.99 -2.97 16.26
C ASP A 67 14.77 -3.21 17.77
N ASP A 68 13.73 -4.01 18.10
CA ASP A 68 13.41 -4.47 19.46
C ASP A 68 13.05 -3.33 20.44
N MET A 69 12.35 -2.30 19.96
CA MET A 69 11.89 -1.16 20.75
C MET A 69 10.38 -0.95 20.64
N PRO A 70 9.70 -0.48 21.72
CA PRO A 70 8.31 -0.01 21.61
C PRO A 70 8.18 1.21 20.70
N LEU A 71 6.99 1.41 20.10
CA LEU A 71 6.74 2.45 19.09
C LEU A 71 7.21 3.85 19.50
N MET A 72 6.74 4.40 20.63
CA MET A 72 7.07 5.77 21.02
C MET A 72 8.57 5.98 21.31
N PRO A 73 9.25 5.14 22.14
CA PRO A 73 10.70 5.22 22.29
C PRO A 73 11.46 5.05 20.98
N TRP A 74 11.00 4.20 20.07
CA TRP A 74 11.57 4.01 18.75
C TRP A 74 11.46 5.28 17.90
N LEU A 75 10.30 5.91 17.83
CA LEU A 75 10.07 7.16 17.12
C LEU A 75 10.95 8.29 17.69
N GLU A 76 10.87 8.54 19.00
CA GLU A 76 11.48 9.70 19.66
C GLU A 76 13.01 9.61 19.74
N GLN A 77 13.56 8.41 19.96
CA GLN A 77 14.99 8.24 20.22
C GLN A 77 15.78 7.83 18.97
N LYS A 78 15.12 7.19 17.99
CA LYS A 78 15.79 6.65 16.79
C LYS A 78 15.32 7.33 15.51
N ILE A 79 14.03 7.35 15.24
CA ILE A 79 13.52 7.73 13.91
C ILE A 79 13.53 9.25 13.73
N TRP A 80 12.74 9.99 14.48
CA TRP A 80 12.61 11.45 14.28
C TRP A 80 13.93 12.22 14.35
N PRO A 81 14.87 11.95 15.31
CA PRO A 81 16.16 12.65 15.34
C PRO A 81 17.06 12.39 14.12
N ASN A 82 16.89 11.24 13.45
CA ASN A 82 17.65 10.92 12.25
C ASN A 82 16.94 11.37 10.97
N GLU A 83 15.63 11.28 10.91
CA GLU A 83 14.83 11.87 9.81
C GLU A 83 15.04 13.38 9.69
N ALA A 84 15.15 14.08 10.81
CA ALA A 84 15.44 15.52 10.82
C ALA A 84 16.78 15.89 10.14
N LYS A 85 17.73 14.95 10.05
CA LYS A 85 19.02 15.13 9.40
C LYS A 85 19.01 14.77 7.91
N MET A 86 17.98 14.06 7.44
CA MET A 86 17.91 13.60 6.06
C MET A 86 17.86 14.76 5.07
N THR A 87 18.71 14.68 4.08
CA THR A 87 18.74 15.61 2.95
C THR A 87 17.74 15.22 1.85
N ARG A 88 17.61 16.04 0.81
CA ARG A 88 16.88 15.68 -0.39
C ARG A 88 17.47 14.44 -1.08
N GLU A 89 18.80 14.34 -1.09
CA GLU A 89 19.53 13.24 -1.72
C GLU A 89 19.29 11.91 -0.98
N ASP A 90 19.26 11.93 0.35
CA ASP A 90 18.95 10.74 1.15
C ASP A 90 17.53 10.23 0.83
N VAL A 91 16.52 11.12 0.80
CA VAL A 91 15.16 10.74 0.44
C VAL A 91 15.08 10.19 -0.99
N TYR A 92 15.84 10.78 -1.94
CA TYR A 92 15.89 10.29 -3.31
C TYR A 92 16.41 8.86 -3.40
N TRP A 93 17.57 8.57 -2.78
CA TRP A 93 18.17 7.24 -2.83
C TRP A 93 17.36 6.21 -2.02
N GLY A 94 16.84 6.61 -0.87
CA GLY A 94 15.94 5.75 -0.07
C GLY A 94 14.67 5.37 -0.82
N ALA A 95 14.01 6.33 -1.44
CA ALA A 95 12.81 6.09 -2.27
C ALA A 95 13.14 5.25 -3.51
N LYS A 96 14.30 5.48 -4.14
CA LYS A 96 14.75 4.70 -5.30
C LYS A 96 15.02 3.25 -4.96
N LEU A 97 15.65 3.00 -3.81
CA LEU A 97 15.84 1.65 -3.27
C LEU A 97 14.50 0.97 -2.98
N ALA A 98 13.53 1.70 -2.40
CA ALA A 98 12.18 1.19 -2.17
C ALA A 98 11.48 0.80 -3.48
N CYS A 99 11.53 1.67 -4.48
CA CYS A 99 10.95 1.38 -5.80
C CYS A 99 11.60 0.13 -6.44
N LEU A 100 12.92 0.00 -6.34
CA LEU A 100 13.62 -1.19 -6.84
C LEU A 100 13.16 -2.47 -6.13
N GLU A 101 13.05 -2.44 -4.80
CA GLU A 101 12.57 -3.59 -4.00
C GLU A 101 11.13 -3.92 -4.33
N MET A 102 10.25 -2.93 -4.44
CA MET A 102 8.85 -3.09 -4.82
C MET A 102 8.71 -3.67 -6.23
N ILE A 103 9.47 -3.21 -7.22
CA ILE A 103 9.49 -3.81 -8.56
C ILE A 103 9.92 -5.27 -8.48
N LYS A 104 11.00 -5.57 -7.75
CA LYS A 104 11.53 -6.94 -7.64
C LYS A 104 10.61 -7.91 -6.93
N SER A 105 9.70 -7.42 -6.09
CA SER A 105 8.69 -8.20 -5.38
C SER A 105 7.27 -8.11 -5.97
N GLY A 106 7.08 -7.40 -7.12
CA GLY A 106 5.84 -7.41 -7.88
C GLY A 106 4.84 -6.31 -7.53
N THR A 107 5.23 -5.32 -6.73
CA THR A 107 4.40 -4.14 -6.48
C THR A 107 4.45 -3.20 -7.68
N THR A 108 3.27 -2.82 -8.19
CA THR A 108 3.12 -1.86 -9.28
C THR A 108 2.57 -0.52 -8.82
N THR A 109 1.86 -0.53 -7.69
CA THR A 109 1.25 0.67 -7.09
C THR A 109 1.60 0.72 -5.61
N PHE A 110 1.96 1.90 -5.11
CA PHE A 110 2.18 2.10 -3.68
C PHE A 110 1.63 3.44 -3.20
N PHE A 111 1.27 3.49 -1.93
CA PHE A 111 1.00 4.71 -1.20
C PHE A 111 2.22 5.07 -0.36
N ASP A 112 2.70 6.32 -0.46
CA ASP A 112 3.82 6.81 0.35
C ASP A 112 3.40 7.96 1.26
N MET A 113 3.74 7.86 2.53
CA MET A 113 3.53 8.88 3.54
C MET A 113 4.85 9.28 4.16
N TYR A 114 5.61 10.12 3.45
CA TYR A 114 6.94 10.49 3.91
C TYR A 114 7.27 11.96 3.64
N GLN A 115 8.32 12.45 4.32
CA GLN A 115 8.81 13.80 4.11
C GLN A 115 9.30 14.03 2.67
N ARG A 116 9.28 15.29 2.21
CA ARG A 116 9.74 15.69 0.85
C ARG A 116 8.99 14.95 -0.28
N PRO A 117 7.64 14.99 -0.31
CA PRO A 117 6.82 14.21 -1.23
C PRO A 117 7.18 14.41 -2.72
N ARG A 118 7.63 15.60 -3.13
CA ARG A 118 8.09 15.85 -4.51
C ARG A 118 9.26 14.96 -4.90
N VAL A 119 10.16 14.65 -3.96
CA VAL A 119 11.31 13.80 -4.24
C VAL A 119 10.87 12.36 -4.49
N THR A 120 9.96 11.84 -3.67
CA THR A 120 9.36 10.52 -3.89
C THR A 120 8.55 10.49 -5.20
N ALA A 121 7.84 11.57 -5.52
CA ALA A 121 7.10 11.70 -6.78
C ALA A 121 8.04 11.65 -8.00
N ASP A 122 9.15 12.40 -7.97
CA ASP A 122 10.19 12.39 -9.02
C ASP A 122 10.74 10.98 -9.23
N VAL A 123 11.09 10.29 -8.14
CA VAL A 123 11.59 8.91 -8.17
C VAL A 123 10.54 7.93 -8.71
N THR A 124 9.29 8.08 -8.29
CA THR A 124 8.18 7.24 -8.76
C THR A 124 7.99 7.36 -10.27
N GLU A 125 8.05 8.59 -10.79
CA GLU A 125 7.96 8.86 -12.23
C GLU A 125 9.14 8.24 -12.99
N GLU A 126 10.37 8.41 -12.47
CA GLU A 126 11.60 7.86 -13.04
C GLU A 126 11.57 6.33 -13.08
N MET A 127 11.20 5.68 -11.97
CA MET A 127 11.19 4.22 -11.83
C MET A 127 10.01 3.55 -12.53
N GLY A 128 9.02 4.33 -12.96
CA GLY A 128 7.89 3.83 -13.76
C GLY A 128 6.77 3.20 -12.96
N LEU A 129 6.80 3.22 -11.63
CA LEU A 129 5.74 2.76 -10.76
C LEU A 129 4.55 3.72 -10.74
N ARG A 130 3.44 3.28 -10.18
CA ARG A 130 2.32 4.12 -9.82
C ARG A 130 2.41 4.48 -8.34
N GLY A 131 2.33 5.76 -8.00
CA GLY A 131 2.43 6.25 -6.62
C GLY A 131 1.30 7.19 -6.25
N ILE A 132 0.76 7.02 -5.05
CA ILE A 132 -0.09 7.97 -4.37
C ILE A 132 0.74 8.57 -3.24
N ILE A 133 1.19 9.81 -3.42
CA ILE A 133 2.21 10.44 -2.57
C ILE A 133 1.55 11.46 -1.66
N ALA A 134 1.68 11.28 -0.35
CA ALA A 134 1.05 12.14 0.62
C ALA A 134 1.89 13.38 0.96
N GLY A 135 1.26 14.54 0.96
CA GLY A 135 1.77 15.71 1.66
C GLY A 135 1.53 15.55 3.15
N VAL A 136 2.58 15.18 3.89
CA VAL A 136 2.49 14.89 5.32
C VAL A 136 2.20 16.14 6.12
N CYS A 137 1.25 16.03 7.07
CA CYS A 137 0.93 17.05 8.06
C CYS A 137 1.36 16.56 9.44
N PHE A 138 2.12 17.40 10.12
CA PHE A 138 2.60 17.19 11.48
C PHE A 138 2.75 18.58 12.12
N ASP A 139 1.78 19.01 12.91
CA ASP A 139 1.80 20.36 13.52
C ASP A 139 2.22 20.37 15.00
N GLY A 140 2.27 19.19 15.64
CA GLY A 140 2.59 19.13 17.07
C GLY A 140 1.69 19.99 17.94
N PHE A 141 0.48 20.30 17.49
CA PHE A 141 -0.49 21.22 18.10
C PHE A 141 -0.04 22.70 18.09
N ASP A 142 0.92 23.06 17.25
CA ASP A 142 1.38 24.42 17.02
C ASP A 142 0.67 25.05 15.80
N LYS A 143 0.13 26.27 15.97
CA LYS A 143 -0.63 26.96 14.93
C LYS A 143 0.22 27.40 13.74
N GLU A 144 1.49 27.79 13.96
CA GLU A 144 2.38 28.18 12.86
C GLU A 144 2.78 26.97 12.02
N GLU A 145 3.06 25.85 12.66
CA GLU A 145 3.33 24.58 11.97
C GLU A 145 2.10 24.09 11.21
N ALA A 146 0.90 24.21 11.76
CA ALA A 146 -0.34 23.93 11.04
C ALA A 146 -0.47 24.75 9.75
N GLU A 147 -0.22 26.08 9.84
CA GLU A 147 -0.24 26.95 8.65
C GLU A 147 0.86 26.63 7.63
N LYS A 148 2.04 26.14 8.07
CA LYS A 148 3.08 25.64 7.17
C LYS A 148 2.62 24.36 6.45
N CYS A 149 1.99 23.43 7.16
CA CYS A 149 1.42 22.21 6.59
C CYS A 149 0.37 22.53 5.52
N LYS A 150 -0.55 23.46 5.79
CA LYS A 150 -1.57 23.90 4.83
C LYS A 150 -0.93 24.44 3.56
N ARG A 151 -0.07 25.46 3.66
CA ARG A 151 0.62 26.05 2.51
C ARG A 151 1.46 25.04 1.73
N HIS A 152 2.05 24.06 2.42
CA HIS A 152 2.81 23.00 1.76
C HIS A 152 1.92 22.15 0.87
N ASN A 153 0.77 21.70 1.37
CA ASN A 153 -0.17 20.86 0.64
C ASN A 153 -0.88 21.62 -0.49
N GLU A 154 -1.24 22.89 -0.28
CA GLU A 154 -1.78 23.76 -1.33
C GLU A 154 -0.82 23.92 -2.51
N ARG A 155 0.49 24.01 -2.26
CA ARG A 155 1.51 24.05 -3.32
C ARG A 155 1.73 22.69 -3.95
N LEU A 156 1.65 21.61 -3.16
CA LEU A 156 1.88 20.25 -3.66
C LEU A 156 0.82 19.84 -4.68
N ILE A 157 -0.45 20.15 -4.41
CA ILE A 157 -1.54 19.80 -5.31
C ILE A 157 -1.46 20.53 -6.66
N GLN A 158 -0.85 21.72 -6.70
CA GLN A 158 -0.63 22.48 -7.94
C GLN A 158 0.40 21.82 -8.86
N ASP A 159 1.26 20.96 -8.31
CA ASP A 159 2.30 20.27 -9.08
C ASP A 159 1.80 19.01 -9.79
N VAL A 160 0.54 18.61 -9.60
CA VAL A 160 0.00 17.34 -10.14
C VAL A 160 0.15 17.20 -11.64
N ASP A 161 0.03 18.29 -12.38
CA ASP A 161 0.14 18.31 -13.84
C ASP A 161 1.60 18.21 -14.36
N ASN A 162 2.58 18.30 -13.47
CA ASN A 162 3.99 18.09 -13.80
C ASN A 162 4.35 16.60 -13.93
N TYR A 163 3.45 15.71 -13.53
CA TYR A 163 3.66 14.26 -13.51
C TYR A 163 2.71 13.52 -14.44
N SER A 164 3.08 12.32 -14.82
CA SER A 164 2.16 11.41 -15.52
C SER A 164 0.99 11.01 -14.60
N LYS A 165 -0.08 10.49 -15.19
CA LYS A 165 -1.26 10.02 -14.42
C LYS A 165 -0.96 8.84 -13.46
N ARG A 166 0.27 8.31 -13.48
CA ARG A 166 0.76 7.31 -12.52
C ARG A 166 1.05 7.92 -11.16
N VAL A 167 1.51 9.16 -11.11
CA VAL A 167 1.78 9.88 -9.85
C VAL A 167 0.57 10.72 -9.49
N ARG A 168 0.05 10.51 -8.29
CA ARG A 168 -1.07 11.27 -7.71
C ARG A 168 -0.66 11.78 -6.34
N PHE A 169 -1.23 12.91 -5.94
CA PHE A 169 -1.02 13.41 -4.58
C PHE A 169 -2.22 13.11 -3.68
N SER A 170 -1.95 13.05 -2.40
CA SER A 170 -2.91 12.90 -1.31
C SER A 170 -2.50 13.79 -0.15
N ILE A 171 -3.32 13.88 0.89
CA ILE A 171 -2.95 14.53 2.13
C ILE A 171 -2.77 13.48 3.24
N GLY A 172 -1.71 13.62 4.05
CA GLY A 172 -1.32 12.65 5.07
C GLY A 172 -1.17 13.29 6.45
N PRO A 173 -2.27 13.60 7.19
CA PRO A 173 -2.15 13.85 8.61
C PRO A 173 -1.50 12.64 9.28
N HIS A 174 -0.42 12.85 10.06
CA HIS A 174 0.35 11.73 10.59
C HIS A 174 -0.48 10.85 11.52
N ALA A 175 -0.91 11.38 12.66
CA ALA A 175 -1.72 10.68 13.65
C ALA A 175 -2.44 11.68 14.55
N ILE A 176 -3.47 11.24 15.29
CA ILE A 176 -4.23 12.13 16.19
C ILE A 176 -3.42 12.67 17.38
N TYR A 177 -2.30 12.01 17.73
CA TYR A 177 -1.39 12.45 18.79
C TYR A 177 -0.31 13.43 18.31
N THR A 178 -0.24 13.72 17.02
CA THR A 178 0.71 14.66 16.41
C THR A 178 0.07 15.74 15.55
N VAL A 179 -1.25 15.65 15.32
CA VAL A 179 -1.98 16.58 14.46
C VAL A 179 -3.20 17.11 15.20
N SER A 180 -3.32 18.44 15.24
CA SER A 180 -4.44 19.11 15.88
C SER A 180 -5.78 18.84 15.20
N GLY A 181 -6.89 18.88 15.97
CA GLY A 181 -8.23 18.70 15.42
C GLY A 181 -8.61 19.77 14.37
N GLU A 182 -8.08 20.98 14.49
CA GLU A 182 -8.28 22.04 13.50
C GLU A 182 -7.60 21.70 12.17
N LEU A 183 -6.37 21.16 12.22
CA LEU A 183 -5.66 20.74 11.01
C LEU A 183 -6.29 19.49 10.40
N LEU A 184 -6.80 18.55 11.20
CA LEU A 184 -7.56 17.39 10.71
C LEU A 184 -8.83 17.82 9.96
N LYS A 185 -9.60 18.79 10.50
CA LYS A 185 -10.79 19.35 9.82
C LYS A 185 -10.42 20.04 8.51
N TRP A 186 -9.35 20.82 8.51
CA TRP A 186 -8.87 21.46 7.29
C TRP A 186 -8.41 20.41 6.26
N ALA A 187 -7.65 19.41 6.67
CA ALA A 187 -7.20 18.33 5.79
C ALA A 187 -8.38 17.57 5.15
N HIS A 188 -9.43 17.31 5.94
CA HIS A 188 -10.66 16.72 5.44
C HIS A 188 -11.32 17.60 4.37
N GLN A 189 -11.55 18.90 4.67
CA GLN A 189 -12.15 19.82 3.72
C GLN A 189 -11.31 19.95 2.45
N PHE A 190 -9.99 20.10 2.57
CA PHE A 190 -9.06 20.18 1.45
C PHE A 190 -9.13 18.93 0.56
N ALA A 191 -9.17 17.74 1.18
CA ALA A 191 -9.28 16.49 0.42
C ALA A 191 -10.62 16.35 -0.30
N MET A 192 -11.72 16.81 0.30
CA MET A 192 -13.03 16.81 -0.34
C MET A 192 -13.08 17.77 -1.53
N GLU A 193 -12.53 18.99 -1.41
CA GLU A 193 -12.47 19.99 -2.47
C GLU A 193 -11.63 19.52 -3.67
N HIS A 194 -10.46 18.92 -3.40
CA HIS A 194 -9.54 18.45 -4.44
C HIS A 194 -9.79 17.01 -4.88
N GLN A 195 -10.76 16.32 -4.30
CA GLN A 195 -11.10 14.93 -4.59
C GLN A 195 -9.92 13.96 -4.43
N ILE A 196 -9.04 14.19 -3.45
CA ILE A 196 -7.88 13.36 -3.13
C ILE A 196 -8.09 12.52 -1.88
N PRO A 197 -7.34 11.41 -1.69
CA PRO A 197 -7.37 10.63 -0.45
C PRO A 197 -6.81 11.40 0.74
N ILE A 198 -7.30 11.03 1.95
CA ILE A 198 -6.66 11.34 3.23
C ILE A 198 -6.10 10.04 3.78
N HIS A 199 -4.86 10.06 4.28
CA HIS A 199 -4.26 8.89 4.91
C HIS A 199 -3.78 9.24 6.33
N LEU A 200 -4.11 8.40 7.31
CA LEU A 200 -3.89 8.67 8.73
C LEU A 200 -3.54 7.37 9.47
N HIS A 201 -2.49 7.38 10.30
CA HIS A 201 -2.29 6.30 11.28
C HIS A 201 -3.34 6.43 12.38
N LEU A 202 -4.06 5.36 12.68
CA LEU A 202 -5.15 5.40 13.64
C LEU A 202 -5.32 4.08 14.39
N ALA A 203 -5.51 4.18 15.69
CA ALA A 203 -5.80 3.04 16.57
C ALA A 203 -4.76 1.91 16.41
N GLU A 204 -3.49 2.28 16.32
CA GLU A 204 -2.38 1.35 16.14
C GLU A 204 -2.01 0.66 17.45
N THR A 205 -1.95 1.41 18.56
CA THR A 205 -1.50 0.90 19.85
C THR A 205 -2.51 1.16 20.96
N GLU A 206 -2.44 0.35 22.02
CA GLU A 206 -3.21 0.61 23.24
C GLU A 206 -2.83 1.94 23.88
N GLY A 207 -1.57 2.34 23.75
CA GLY A 207 -1.06 3.64 24.22
C GLY A 207 -1.73 4.82 23.51
N GLU A 208 -1.95 4.73 22.19
CA GLU A 208 -2.68 5.74 21.44
C GLU A 208 -4.13 5.88 21.92
N VAL A 209 -4.81 4.74 22.14
CA VAL A 209 -6.19 4.75 22.63
C VAL A 209 -6.27 5.41 24.01
N LYS A 210 -5.34 5.08 24.91
CA LYS A 210 -5.27 5.70 26.24
C LYS A 210 -5.00 7.20 26.15
N ASP A 211 -4.02 7.61 25.36
CA ASP A 211 -3.70 9.04 25.16
C ASP A 211 -4.90 9.83 24.60
N SER A 212 -5.64 9.22 23.67
CA SER A 212 -6.86 9.81 23.11
C SER A 212 -7.96 9.99 24.16
N LEU A 213 -8.16 8.99 25.02
CA LEU A 213 -9.10 9.07 26.14
C LEU A 213 -8.68 10.13 27.15
N ASP A 214 -7.40 10.21 27.49
CA ASP A 214 -6.87 11.17 28.47
C ASP A 214 -6.96 12.61 27.95
N ARG A 215 -6.72 12.85 26.67
CA ARG A 215 -6.72 14.19 26.05
C ARG A 215 -8.10 14.65 25.59
N PHE A 216 -8.88 13.78 24.98
CA PHE A 216 -10.11 14.14 24.29
C PHE A 216 -11.36 13.54 24.93
N GLY A 217 -11.22 12.60 25.90
CA GLY A 217 -12.33 11.86 26.48
C GLY A 217 -12.97 10.85 25.52
N LEU A 218 -12.36 10.57 24.40
CA LEU A 218 -12.88 9.75 23.30
C LEU A 218 -11.81 8.79 22.78
N THR A 219 -12.24 7.64 22.28
CA THR A 219 -11.35 6.75 21.52
C THR A 219 -10.99 7.34 20.16
N PRO A 220 -9.91 6.90 19.48
CA PRO A 220 -9.44 7.50 18.24
C PRO A 220 -10.51 7.65 17.15
N VAL A 221 -11.31 6.61 16.90
CA VAL A 221 -12.37 6.67 15.87
C VAL A 221 -13.48 7.61 16.27
N ARG A 222 -13.93 7.57 17.56
CA ARG A 222 -14.98 8.48 18.06
C ARG A 222 -14.52 9.94 18.03
N TYR A 223 -13.23 10.19 18.30
CA TYR A 223 -12.68 11.52 18.17
C TYR A 223 -12.78 12.06 16.74
N LEU A 224 -12.41 11.24 15.73
CA LEU A 224 -12.56 11.64 14.32
C LEU A 224 -14.03 11.81 13.91
N TYR A 225 -14.93 11.00 14.46
CA TYR A 225 -16.37 11.12 14.24
C TYR A 225 -16.90 12.46 14.78
N GLU A 226 -16.56 12.82 16.00
CA GLU A 226 -16.95 14.11 16.60
C GLU A 226 -16.34 15.32 15.86
N LEU A 227 -15.15 15.18 15.29
CA LEU A 227 -14.58 16.20 14.42
C LEU A 227 -15.31 16.32 13.06
N GLY A 228 -16.14 15.36 12.68
CA GLY A 228 -16.82 15.31 11.38
C GLY A 228 -15.89 15.01 10.20
N VAL A 229 -14.81 14.25 10.42
CA VAL A 229 -13.79 13.98 9.39
C VAL A 229 -13.82 12.57 8.83
N LEU A 230 -14.75 11.71 9.29
CA LEU A 230 -14.99 10.41 8.66
C LEU A 230 -15.64 10.60 7.29
N SER A 231 -15.10 9.97 6.25
CA SER A 231 -15.60 10.10 4.88
C SER A 231 -15.07 8.99 3.98
N PRO A 232 -15.65 8.80 2.78
CA PRO A 232 -15.15 7.86 1.79
C PRO A 232 -13.73 8.15 1.28
N ARG A 233 -13.16 9.31 1.61
CA ARG A 233 -11.79 9.66 1.25
C ARG A 233 -10.77 9.32 2.31
N LEU A 234 -11.22 9.03 3.54
CA LEU A 234 -10.35 8.66 4.63
C LEU A 234 -9.89 7.20 4.49
N ILE A 235 -8.60 7.01 4.57
CA ILE A 235 -7.92 5.72 4.62
C ILE A 235 -7.12 5.71 5.92
N ILE A 236 -7.40 4.76 6.80
CA ILE A 236 -6.65 4.60 8.05
C ILE A 236 -5.66 3.44 7.94
N ALA A 237 -4.44 3.66 8.41
CA ALA A 237 -3.45 2.62 8.57
C ALA A 237 -3.53 2.02 9.97
N HIS A 238 -3.24 0.74 10.10
CA HIS A 238 -3.25 -0.11 11.29
C HIS A 238 -4.63 -0.54 11.76
N GLY A 239 -5.40 0.30 12.46
CA GLY A 239 -6.77 -0.03 12.86
C GLY A 239 -6.90 -1.27 13.76
N ILE A 240 -5.97 -1.47 14.71
CA ILE A 240 -5.92 -2.66 15.59
C ILE A 240 -6.92 -2.54 16.73
N TYR A 241 -6.98 -1.36 17.36
CA TYR A 241 -7.78 -1.11 18.55
C TYR A 241 -9.08 -0.38 18.19
N ILE A 242 -9.96 -1.07 17.47
CA ILE A 242 -11.27 -0.57 17.03
C ILE A 242 -12.34 -1.51 17.60
N ASP A 243 -13.35 -0.97 18.30
CA ASP A 243 -14.47 -1.77 18.80
C ASP A 243 -15.54 -2.00 17.69
N ASP A 244 -16.58 -2.79 18.00
CA ASP A 244 -17.58 -3.17 17.01
C ASP A 244 -18.53 -2.02 16.62
N ASP A 245 -18.76 -1.06 17.54
CA ASP A 245 -19.55 0.13 17.24
C ASP A 245 -18.74 1.11 16.38
N GLU A 246 -17.45 1.23 16.63
CA GLU A 246 -16.53 2.02 15.80
C GLU A 246 -16.40 1.44 14.39
N LEU A 247 -16.39 0.11 14.24
CA LEU A 247 -16.43 -0.51 12.91
C LEU A 247 -17.69 -0.13 12.13
N ARG A 248 -18.85 -0.03 12.80
CA ARG A 248 -20.07 0.46 12.16
C ARG A 248 -19.95 1.93 11.75
N MET A 249 -19.37 2.78 12.61
CA MET A 249 -19.10 4.17 12.26
C MET A 249 -18.21 4.29 11.03
N LEU A 250 -17.15 3.48 10.92
CA LEU A 250 -16.28 3.45 9.75
C LEU A 250 -17.02 2.99 8.50
N ALA A 251 -17.85 1.94 8.62
CA ALA A 251 -18.64 1.41 7.52
C ALA A 251 -19.68 2.43 7.01
N ASP A 252 -20.42 3.07 7.92
CA ASP A 252 -21.46 4.07 7.59
C ASP A 252 -20.86 5.30 6.86
N HIS A 253 -19.57 5.58 7.05
CA HIS A 253 -18.85 6.66 6.40
C HIS A 253 -17.94 6.19 5.25
N GLU A 254 -18.02 4.92 4.85
CA GLU A 254 -17.23 4.31 3.77
C GLU A 254 -15.71 4.48 3.95
N VAL A 255 -15.24 4.58 5.21
CA VAL A 255 -13.81 4.67 5.54
C VAL A 255 -13.11 3.37 5.16
N LYS A 256 -11.89 3.47 4.66
CA LYS A 256 -11.08 2.33 4.23
C LYS A 256 -9.96 2.06 5.23
N VAL A 257 -9.50 0.83 5.32
CA VAL A 257 -8.50 0.42 6.31
C VAL A 257 -7.35 -0.32 5.63
N VAL A 258 -6.11 -0.04 6.06
CA VAL A 258 -4.91 -0.74 5.61
C VAL A 258 -4.33 -1.55 6.77
N HIS A 259 -4.19 -2.85 6.57
CA HIS A 259 -3.54 -3.74 7.54
C HIS A 259 -2.04 -3.84 7.26
N ASN A 260 -1.22 -3.58 8.28
CA ASN A 260 0.25 -3.60 8.22
C ASN A 260 0.80 -4.73 9.13
N PRO A 261 0.65 -6.01 8.78
CA PRO A 261 0.86 -7.13 9.71
C PRO A 261 2.29 -7.22 10.24
N ALA A 262 3.30 -7.01 9.39
CA ALA A 262 4.71 -7.13 9.77
C ALA A 262 5.10 -6.06 10.81
N SER A 263 4.76 -4.81 10.55
CA SER A 263 5.03 -3.69 11.45
C SER A 263 4.29 -3.84 12.77
N ASN A 264 2.99 -4.17 12.74
CA ASN A 264 2.19 -4.37 13.94
C ASN A 264 2.76 -5.45 14.87
N MET A 265 3.26 -6.55 14.28
CA MET A 265 3.89 -7.62 15.06
C MET A 265 5.27 -7.25 15.58
N LYS A 266 6.10 -6.63 14.73
CA LYS A 266 7.49 -6.27 15.11
C LYS A 266 7.53 -5.22 16.20
N LEU A 267 6.66 -4.22 16.15
CA LEU A 267 6.52 -3.19 17.18
C LEU A 267 5.66 -3.64 18.37
N ALA A 268 5.15 -4.88 18.33
CA ALA A 268 4.20 -5.41 19.30
C ALA A 268 3.01 -4.46 19.55
N SER A 269 2.58 -3.72 18.53
CA SER A 269 1.45 -2.79 18.59
C SER A 269 0.14 -3.52 18.89
N GLY A 270 -0.03 -4.76 18.39
CA GLY A 270 -1.20 -5.60 18.62
C GLY A 270 -1.43 -6.60 17.49
N MET A 271 -2.31 -7.58 17.73
CA MET A 271 -2.57 -8.66 16.77
C MET A 271 -4.04 -8.80 16.36
N HIS A 272 -4.96 -8.12 17.03
CA HIS A 272 -6.39 -8.40 16.92
C HIS A 272 -7.06 -7.59 15.78
N PHE A 273 -6.45 -7.59 14.61
CA PHE A 273 -7.02 -6.91 13.44
C PHE A 273 -8.33 -7.58 12.98
N LYS A 274 -9.44 -6.85 13.01
CA LYS A 274 -10.80 -7.35 12.77
C LYS A 274 -11.15 -7.47 11.28
N PHE A 275 -10.30 -8.11 10.47
CA PHE A 275 -10.47 -8.24 9.02
C PHE A 275 -11.85 -8.80 8.64
N LYS A 276 -12.28 -9.89 9.29
CA LYS A 276 -13.52 -10.59 8.96
C LYS A 276 -14.75 -9.71 9.23
N GLU A 277 -14.77 -9.01 10.35
CA GLU A 277 -15.82 -8.06 10.75
C GLU A 277 -15.86 -6.86 9.79
N MET A 278 -14.71 -6.29 9.45
CA MET A 278 -14.62 -5.22 8.48
C MET A 278 -15.21 -5.63 7.12
N ARG A 279 -14.83 -6.81 6.63
CA ARG A 279 -15.37 -7.35 5.37
C ARG A 279 -16.87 -7.60 5.42
N GLN A 280 -17.41 -8.10 6.53
CA GLN A 280 -18.86 -8.31 6.72
C GLN A 280 -19.64 -6.99 6.70
N LEU A 281 -19.05 -5.91 7.17
CA LEU A 281 -19.63 -4.57 7.14
C LEU A 281 -19.36 -3.83 5.80
N GLY A 282 -18.70 -4.45 4.82
CA GLY A 282 -18.42 -3.84 3.53
C GLY A 282 -17.25 -2.85 3.54
N ILE A 283 -16.47 -2.79 4.61
CA ILE A 283 -15.27 -1.94 4.67
C ILE A 283 -14.22 -2.51 3.71
N THR A 284 -13.70 -1.67 2.82
CA THR A 284 -12.57 -2.01 1.95
C THR A 284 -11.29 -2.11 2.79
N VAL A 285 -10.63 -3.27 2.72
CA VAL A 285 -9.39 -3.52 3.46
C VAL A 285 -8.26 -3.83 2.49
N GLY A 286 -7.23 -2.97 2.46
CA GLY A 286 -5.98 -3.20 1.75
C GLY A 286 -4.89 -3.76 2.66
N LEU A 287 -3.78 -4.20 2.05
CA LEU A 287 -2.55 -4.55 2.75
C LEU A 287 -1.47 -3.50 2.50
N GLY A 288 -0.65 -3.25 3.51
CA GLY A 288 0.54 -2.44 3.42
C GLY A 288 1.74 -3.11 4.11
N THR A 289 2.92 -2.72 3.70
CA THR A 289 4.16 -3.19 4.34
C THR A 289 4.60 -2.28 5.49
N ASP A 290 4.09 -1.04 5.51
CA ASP A 290 4.68 0.04 6.30
C ASP A 290 6.12 0.36 5.85
N GLY A 291 6.89 1.10 6.63
CA GLY A 291 8.29 1.43 6.32
C GLY A 291 9.28 0.31 6.68
N CYS A 292 10.38 0.23 5.95
CA CYS A 292 11.45 -0.75 6.23
C CYS A 292 12.09 -0.61 7.62
N SER A 293 11.90 0.47 8.30
CA SER A 293 12.36 0.64 9.68
C SER A 293 11.53 -0.16 10.69
N SER A 294 10.23 -0.41 10.39
CA SER A 294 9.33 -1.18 11.25
C SER A 294 8.97 -2.56 10.71
N SER A 295 9.10 -2.81 9.39
CA SER A 295 8.79 -4.10 8.76
C SER A 295 10.00 -4.83 8.17
N ASN A 296 11.10 -4.13 7.98
CA ASN A 296 12.36 -4.57 7.38
C ASN A 296 12.33 -4.91 5.88
N ASN A 297 11.17 -5.05 5.23
CA ASN A 297 11.07 -5.25 3.78
C ASN A 297 9.77 -4.65 3.21
N LEU A 298 9.68 -4.63 1.87
CA LEU A 298 8.50 -4.14 1.12
C LEU A 298 7.87 -5.27 0.28
N ASP A 299 7.97 -6.52 0.75
CA ASP A 299 7.44 -7.71 0.07
C ASP A 299 5.97 -7.96 0.41
N MET A 300 5.08 -7.68 -0.55
CA MET A 300 3.65 -7.90 -0.39
C MET A 300 3.25 -9.37 -0.26
N ILE A 301 4.07 -10.31 -0.78
CA ILE A 301 3.81 -11.76 -0.60
C ILE A 301 4.04 -12.13 0.86
N GLU A 302 5.08 -11.60 1.49
CA GLU A 302 5.30 -11.77 2.92
C GLU A 302 4.18 -11.12 3.74
N ALA A 303 3.77 -9.91 3.40
CA ALA A 303 2.65 -9.24 4.08
C ALA A 303 1.36 -10.07 4.02
N MET A 304 1.03 -10.66 2.86
CA MET A 304 -0.11 -11.58 2.72
C MET A 304 -0.01 -12.80 3.63
N LYS A 305 1.16 -13.43 3.68
CA LYS A 305 1.42 -14.60 4.53
C LYS A 305 1.24 -14.26 6.00
N LEU A 306 1.87 -13.20 6.45
CA LEU A 306 1.80 -12.76 7.85
C LEU A 306 0.36 -12.39 8.26
N ALA A 307 -0.36 -11.63 7.44
CA ALA A 307 -1.76 -11.30 7.69
C ALA A 307 -2.64 -12.54 7.86
N SER A 308 -2.50 -13.50 6.92
CA SER A 308 -3.28 -14.74 6.98
C SER A 308 -2.95 -15.57 8.22
N LEU A 309 -1.68 -15.86 8.47
CA LEU A 309 -1.27 -16.72 9.58
C LEU A 309 -1.60 -16.10 10.93
N LEU A 310 -1.35 -14.81 11.10
CA LEU A 310 -1.70 -14.10 12.34
C LEU A 310 -3.21 -14.12 12.59
N GLY A 311 -4.01 -13.78 11.55
CA GLY A 311 -5.47 -13.78 11.65
C GLY A 311 -6.04 -15.14 12.03
N LYS A 312 -5.52 -16.24 11.43
CA LYS A 312 -5.91 -17.61 11.79
C LYS A 312 -5.51 -17.95 13.23
N ALA A 313 -4.31 -17.59 13.63
CA ALA A 313 -3.77 -17.94 14.96
C ALA A 313 -4.55 -17.29 16.10
N TRP A 314 -4.75 -15.97 16.07
CA TRP A 314 -5.45 -15.29 17.16
C TRP A 314 -6.94 -15.60 17.20
N ARG A 315 -7.56 -15.87 16.03
CA ARG A 315 -8.96 -16.29 15.93
C ARG A 315 -9.17 -17.77 16.29
N LYS A 316 -8.13 -18.58 16.27
CA LYS A 316 -8.21 -20.05 16.37
C LYS A 316 -9.15 -20.62 15.29
N ASP A 317 -9.14 -20.01 14.12
CA ASP A 317 -10.00 -20.34 12.99
C ASP A 317 -9.15 -20.49 11.70
N PRO A 318 -8.95 -21.75 11.20
CA PRO A 318 -8.16 -21.98 10.00
C PRO A 318 -8.81 -21.46 8.70
N GLU A 319 -10.10 -21.13 8.74
CA GLU A 319 -10.84 -20.58 7.59
C GLU A 319 -10.80 -19.05 7.54
N ALA A 320 -10.31 -18.38 8.59
CA ALA A 320 -10.16 -16.93 8.59
C ALA A 320 -9.01 -16.48 7.68
N LEU A 321 -9.15 -15.31 7.07
CA LEU A 321 -8.13 -14.66 6.23
C LEU A 321 -7.48 -15.65 5.23
N THR A 322 -8.29 -16.17 4.33
CA THR A 322 -7.87 -17.14 3.32
C THR A 322 -6.82 -16.56 2.37
N ALA A 323 -6.05 -17.42 1.68
CA ALA A 323 -5.08 -16.99 0.68
C ALA A 323 -5.70 -16.11 -0.41
N ASN A 324 -6.92 -16.45 -0.87
CA ASN A 324 -7.63 -15.67 -1.87
C ASN A 324 -8.03 -14.27 -1.35
N GLU A 325 -8.50 -14.15 -0.11
CA GLU A 325 -8.81 -12.86 0.50
C GLU A 325 -7.57 -11.99 0.63
N MET A 326 -6.42 -12.59 0.98
CA MET A 326 -5.16 -11.85 1.09
C MET A 326 -4.66 -11.37 -0.27
N LEU A 327 -4.79 -12.19 -1.32
CA LEU A 327 -4.46 -11.76 -2.69
C LEU A 327 -5.38 -10.61 -3.14
N GLN A 328 -6.68 -10.68 -2.84
CA GLN A 328 -7.61 -9.59 -3.13
C GLN A 328 -7.25 -8.31 -2.38
N ALA A 329 -6.93 -8.40 -1.09
CA ALA A 329 -6.51 -7.25 -0.28
C ALA A 329 -5.20 -6.60 -0.79
N ALA A 330 -4.27 -7.43 -1.30
CA ALA A 330 -3.00 -6.97 -1.87
C ALA A 330 -3.11 -6.47 -3.33
N THR A 331 -4.27 -6.61 -3.99
CA THR A 331 -4.45 -6.26 -5.41
C THR A 331 -5.73 -5.45 -5.64
N ALA A 332 -6.87 -6.12 -5.81
CA ALA A 332 -8.14 -5.50 -6.19
C ALA A 332 -8.66 -4.49 -5.16
N GLU A 333 -8.62 -4.83 -3.88
CA GLU A 333 -9.09 -3.94 -2.80
C GLU A 333 -8.20 -2.69 -2.68
N GLY A 334 -6.88 -2.86 -2.76
CA GLY A 334 -5.96 -1.73 -2.80
C GLY A 334 -6.21 -0.82 -4.00
N ALA A 335 -6.50 -1.38 -5.18
CA ALA A 335 -6.85 -0.60 -6.36
C ALA A 335 -8.17 0.17 -6.18
N VAL A 336 -9.19 -0.47 -5.63
CA VAL A 336 -10.49 0.16 -5.30
C VAL A 336 -10.29 1.30 -4.29
N MET A 337 -9.46 1.10 -3.28
CA MET A 337 -9.13 2.09 -2.24
C MET A 337 -8.67 3.42 -2.85
N PHE A 338 -7.90 3.37 -3.93
CA PHE A 338 -7.36 4.53 -4.62
C PHE A 338 -8.13 4.93 -5.90
N GLY A 339 -9.30 4.34 -6.13
CA GLY A 339 -10.11 4.60 -7.32
C GLY A 339 -9.39 4.29 -8.64
N LEU A 340 -8.61 3.20 -8.65
CA LEU A 340 -7.86 2.75 -9.82
C LEU A 340 -8.62 1.63 -10.55
N LYS A 341 -8.67 1.71 -11.87
CA LYS A 341 -9.14 0.60 -12.70
C LYS A 341 -7.99 -0.40 -12.93
N ALA A 342 -7.45 -0.94 -11.84
CA ALA A 342 -6.32 -1.86 -11.75
C ALA A 342 -6.63 -3.01 -10.78
N GLY A 343 -5.64 -3.85 -10.45
CA GLY A 343 -5.78 -4.92 -9.45
C GLY A 343 -6.57 -6.14 -9.94
N GLN A 344 -6.87 -6.23 -11.22
CA GLN A 344 -7.52 -7.37 -11.86
C GLN A 344 -6.94 -7.61 -13.25
N ILE A 345 -6.81 -8.89 -13.64
CA ILE A 345 -6.53 -9.27 -15.02
C ILE A 345 -7.84 -9.30 -15.79
N LYS A 346 -8.19 -8.18 -16.41
CA LYS A 346 -9.47 -7.97 -17.08
C LYS A 346 -9.33 -6.98 -18.22
N GLU A 347 -10.04 -7.21 -19.31
CA GLU A 347 -10.07 -6.29 -20.46
C GLU A 347 -10.57 -4.90 -20.06
N GLY A 348 -9.89 -3.87 -20.57
CA GLY A 348 -10.14 -2.47 -20.27
C GLY A 348 -9.61 -2.00 -18.90
N TYR A 349 -8.89 -2.86 -18.16
CA TYR A 349 -8.16 -2.49 -16.95
C TYR A 349 -6.75 -2.05 -17.28
N LEU A 350 -6.14 -1.29 -16.37
CA LEU A 350 -4.74 -0.89 -16.49
C LEU A 350 -3.86 -2.15 -16.54
N ALA A 351 -2.86 -2.13 -17.40
CA ALA A 351 -1.88 -3.19 -17.54
C ALA A 351 -0.80 -3.04 -16.44
N ASP A 352 -1.24 -3.22 -15.19
CA ASP A 352 -0.42 -3.32 -14.00
C ASP A 352 -0.47 -4.79 -13.56
N LEU A 353 0.53 -5.57 -13.93
CA LEU A 353 0.52 -7.02 -13.72
C LEU A 353 1.93 -7.62 -13.54
N CYS A 354 1.98 -8.82 -12.96
CA CYS A 354 3.20 -9.58 -12.74
C CYS A 354 3.11 -10.97 -13.35
N LEU A 355 4.22 -11.45 -13.88
CA LEU A 355 4.41 -12.86 -14.22
C LEU A 355 5.20 -13.53 -13.09
N ILE A 356 4.66 -14.63 -12.59
CA ILE A 356 5.23 -15.43 -11.51
C ILE A 356 5.90 -16.67 -12.09
N ASP A 357 7.16 -16.88 -11.78
CA ASP A 357 7.94 -18.05 -12.18
C ASP A 357 7.48 -19.30 -11.43
N LEU A 358 6.82 -20.21 -12.14
CA LEU A 358 6.36 -21.48 -11.58
C LEU A 358 7.44 -22.55 -11.51
N ASN A 359 8.62 -22.30 -12.10
CA ASN A 359 9.74 -23.24 -12.12
C ASN A 359 10.61 -23.10 -10.86
N THR A 360 9.96 -23.04 -9.70
CA THR A 360 10.61 -22.93 -8.39
C THR A 360 10.07 -23.98 -7.42
N PRO A 361 10.82 -24.37 -6.37
CA PRO A 361 10.34 -25.33 -5.37
C PRO A 361 9.02 -24.89 -4.69
N ALA A 362 8.77 -23.59 -4.55
CA ALA A 362 7.56 -23.06 -3.91
C ALA A 362 6.27 -23.45 -4.65
N PHE A 363 6.35 -23.74 -5.97
CA PHE A 363 5.21 -24.16 -6.79
C PHE A 363 5.26 -25.63 -7.19
N THR A 364 6.04 -26.47 -6.50
CA THR A 364 6.16 -27.91 -6.82
C THR A 364 5.87 -28.78 -5.59
N PRO A 365 4.74 -29.52 -5.53
CA PRO A 365 3.65 -29.59 -6.53
C PRO A 365 2.75 -28.33 -6.48
N ASN A 366 2.06 -28.07 -7.59
CA ASN A 366 1.14 -26.92 -7.68
C ASN A 366 -0.33 -27.38 -7.71
N PHE A 367 -0.86 -27.79 -6.55
CA PHE A 367 -2.27 -28.14 -6.41
C PHE A 367 -3.20 -26.93 -6.31
N ASN A 368 -2.66 -25.82 -5.79
CA ASN A 368 -3.38 -24.56 -5.68
C ASN A 368 -2.36 -23.40 -5.76
N PHE A 369 -2.40 -22.71 -6.89
CA PHE A 369 -1.46 -21.62 -7.18
C PHE A 369 -1.49 -20.51 -6.12
N VAL A 370 -2.70 -20.03 -5.74
CA VAL A 370 -2.84 -18.92 -4.79
C VAL A 370 -2.36 -19.33 -3.40
N SER A 371 -2.63 -20.56 -2.99
CA SER A 371 -2.12 -21.10 -1.73
C SER A 371 -0.58 -21.13 -1.73
N ASN A 372 0.03 -21.63 -2.79
CA ASN A 372 1.49 -21.66 -2.91
C ASN A 372 2.09 -20.27 -2.97
N LEU A 373 1.45 -19.33 -3.68
CA LEU A 373 1.89 -17.93 -3.73
C LEU A 373 1.92 -17.31 -2.32
N VAL A 374 0.84 -17.46 -1.56
CA VAL A 374 0.71 -16.82 -0.24
C VAL A 374 1.53 -17.51 0.84
N TYR A 375 1.55 -18.85 0.88
CA TYR A 375 2.14 -19.57 2.01
C TYR A 375 3.55 -20.10 1.78
N ALA A 376 3.94 -20.39 0.53
CA ALA A 376 5.22 -21.00 0.22
C ALA A 376 6.22 -20.09 -0.48
N ALA A 377 5.73 -19.13 -1.29
CA ALA A 377 6.57 -18.22 -2.07
C ALA A 377 7.02 -16.99 -1.29
N ASN A 378 7.86 -16.17 -1.92
CA ASN A 378 8.26 -14.81 -1.54
C ASN A 378 8.51 -14.00 -2.82
N GLY A 379 8.84 -12.72 -2.71
CA GLY A 379 9.02 -11.81 -3.84
C GLY A 379 10.01 -12.28 -4.91
N SER A 380 10.95 -13.18 -4.60
CA SER A 380 11.91 -13.72 -5.58
C SER A 380 11.27 -14.59 -6.67
N CYS A 381 10.02 -15.01 -6.50
CA CYS A 381 9.27 -15.74 -7.53
C CYS A 381 8.75 -14.83 -8.67
N VAL A 382 8.78 -13.51 -8.50
CA VAL A 382 8.35 -12.57 -9.53
C VAL A 382 9.38 -12.51 -10.64
N ASP A 383 8.95 -12.83 -11.87
CA ASP A 383 9.81 -12.87 -13.05
C ASP A 383 9.76 -11.57 -13.85
N THR A 384 8.56 -11.08 -14.11
CA THR A 384 8.33 -9.92 -14.97
C THR A 384 7.29 -9.00 -14.31
N VAL A 385 7.52 -7.71 -14.35
CA VAL A 385 6.60 -6.68 -13.84
C VAL A 385 6.28 -5.69 -14.93
N ILE A 386 5.00 -5.46 -15.14
CA ILE A 386 4.47 -4.46 -16.07
C ILE A 386 3.64 -3.47 -15.28
N CYS A 387 3.91 -2.18 -15.45
CA CYS A 387 3.13 -1.10 -14.86
C CYS A 387 2.77 -0.07 -15.94
N ASP A 388 1.50 0.31 -16.01
CA ASP A 388 0.98 1.24 -17.03
C ASP A 388 1.34 0.83 -18.46
N GLY A 389 1.39 -0.51 -18.70
CA GLY A 389 1.78 -1.12 -20.00
C GLY A 389 3.27 -1.02 -20.33
N LYS A 390 4.13 -0.66 -19.37
CA LYS A 390 5.59 -0.63 -19.52
C LYS A 390 6.23 -1.75 -18.72
N ILE A 391 7.19 -2.45 -19.33
CA ILE A 391 7.96 -3.50 -18.65
C ILE A 391 8.98 -2.81 -17.73
N LEU A 392 8.83 -3.00 -16.41
CA LEU A 392 9.75 -2.49 -15.39
C LEU A 392 10.81 -3.53 -14.99
N MET A 393 10.46 -4.81 -15.09
CA MET A 393 11.37 -5.93 -14.87
C MET A 393 11.03 -7.05 -15.86
N GLU A 394 12.04 -7.67 -16.44
CA GLU A 394 11.90 -8.86 -17.29
C GLU A 394 12.97 -9.89 -16.94
N ASN A 395 12.56 -11.16 -16.76
CA ASN A 395 13.46 -12.24 -16.36
C ASN A 395 14.28 -11.88 -15.10
N LYS A 396 13.61 -11.32 -14.09
CA LYS A 396 14.18 -10.87 -12.79
C LYS A 396 15.23 -9.76 -12.89
N LYS A 397 15.35 -9.10 -14.06
CA LYS A 397 16.28 -8.00 -14.29
C LYS A 397 15.53 -6.69 -14.46
N VAL A 398 15.86 -5.73 -13.63
CA VAL A 398 15.40 -4.34 -13.75
C VAL A 398 16.42 -3.58 -14.60
N PRO A 399 16.00 -2.91 -15.70
CA PRO A 399 16.90 -2.11 -16.52
C PRO A 399 17.44 -0.90 -15.74
N GLY A 400 18.68 -0.49 -15.99
CA GLY A 400 19.37 0.65 -15.38
C GLY A 400 20.16 0.28 -14.14
#